data_6672535c912b56ff14b4ae3e6b65502a
#
_entry.id   6672535c912b56ff14b4ae3e6b65502a
#
_cell.length_a   1.000
_cell.length_b   1.000
_cell.length_c   1.000
_cell.angle_alpha   90.00
_cell.angle_beta   90.00
_cell.angle_gamma   90.00
#
_symmetry.space_group_name_H-M   'P 1'
#
loop_
_entity.id
_entity.type
_entity.pdbx_description
1 polymer ?
#
loop_
_entity_poly.entity_id
_entity_poly.type
_entity_poly.pdbx_seq_one_letter_code
_entity_poly.pdbx_strand_id
1 'polypeptide(L)'
;TAGLVSSVREQLDRLTALVRTLLEMSNLQSVSRTDQIALAPLVEEILTYLTPLAQKNNISLQQDCEELGMVGSDALIYRLVFNLVENGIKYNRPGGAVRVTLQQEKQTAVLRITDTGPGIPADCRESIFQPFFRVDKSRSREMGGVGLGLALVREIAVLHGGSVTVERSSENGTTFAVTLPLAQRC
;
A
#
# COMPACT_ATOMS: atom_id res chain seq x y z
N THR A 1 -7.79 -33.69 13.01
CA THR A 1 -8.85 -33.25 12.05
C THR A 1 -9.10 -31.73 12.11
N ALA A 2 -9.14 -31.09 13.28
CA ALA A 2 -9.37 -29.63 13.39
C ALA A 2 -8.25 -28.80 12.75
N GLY A 3 -6.98 -29.20 12.90
CA GLY A 3 -5.84 -28.51 12.29
C GLY A 3 -5.80 -28.61 10.75
N LEU A 4 -6.28 -29.71 10.18
CA LEU A 4 -6.35 -29.89 8.74
C LEU A 4 -7.42 -28.99 8.10
N VAL A 5 -8.58 -28.89 8.74
CA VAL A 5 -9.69 -28.02 8.31
C VAL A 5 -9.30 -26.54 8.38
N SER A 6 -8.62 -26.13 9.47
CA SER A 6 -8.07 -24.78 9.62
C SER A 6 -7.08 -24.44 8.49
N SER A 7 -6.15 -25.35 8.19
CA SER A 7 -5.16 -25.16 7.13
C SER A 7 -5.80 -25.06 5.73
N VAL A 8 -6.79 -25.91 5.44
CA VAL A 8 -7.52 -25.86 4.15
C VAL A 8 -8.30 -24.56 4.01
N ARG A 9 -8.95 -24.09 5.06
CA ARG A 9 -9.68 -22.83 5.06
C ARG A 9 -8.74 -21.64 4.79
N GLU A 10 -7.58 -21.62 5.43
CA GLU A 10 -6.57 -20.57 5.22
C GLU A 10 -6.04 -20.56 3.77
N GLN A 11 -5.86 -21.74 3.16
CA GLN A 11 -5.46 -21.84 1.74
C GLN A 11 -6.56 -21.36 0.79
N LEU A 12 -7.82 -21.67 1.09
CA LEU A 12 -8.97 -21.17 0.32
C LEU A 12 -9.11 -19.65 0.39
N ASP A 13 -8.95 -19.08 1.57
CA ASP A 13 -8.99 -17.62 1.77
C ASP A 13 -7.87 -16.93 0.99
N ARG A 14 -6.67 -17.50 1.00
CA ARG A 14 -5.53 -17.03 0.19
C ARG A 14 -5.81 -17.09 -1.31
N LEU A 15 -6.33 -18.23 -1.78
CA LEU A 15 -6.66 -18.41 -3.21
C LEU A 15 -7.73 -17.42 -3.65
N THR A 16 -8.74 -17.21 -2.83
CA THR A 16 -9.82 -16.24 -3.08
C THR A 16 -9.28 -14.82 -3.17
N ALA A 17 -8.39 -14.42 -2.25
CA ALA A 17 -7.74 -13.11 -2.28
C ALA A 17 -6.88 -12.92 -3.54
N LEU A 18 -6.18 -13.97 -3.97
CA LEU A 18 -5.35 -14.00 -5.18
C LEU A 18 -6.18 -13.79 -6.44
N VAL A 19 -7.25 -14.58 -6.60
CA VAL A 19 -8.18 -14.48 -7.75
C VAL A 19 -8.81 -13.09 -7.79
N ARG A 20 -9.25 -12.57 -6.64
CA ARG A 20 -9.84 -11.23 -6.55
C ARG A 20 -8.85 -10.15 -7.01
N THR A 21 -7.61 -10.17 -6.53
CA THR A 21 -6.58 -9.19 -6.93
C THR A 21 -6.22 -9.31 -8.40
N LEU A 22 -6.15 -10.51 -8.96
CA LEU A 22 -5.92 -10.71 -10.39
C LEU A 22 -7.07 -10.14 -11.24
N LEU A 23 -8.32 -10.34 -10.81
CA LEU A 23 -9.50 -9.75 -11.46
C LEU A 23 -9.48 -8.22 -11.37
N GLU A 24 -9.13 -7.66 -10.21
CA GLU A 24 -8.94 -6.23 -10.03
C GLU A 24 -7.89 -5.70 -11.03
N MET A 25 -6.72 -6.31 -11.11
CA MET A 25 -5.65 -5.92 -12.04
C MET A 25 -6.09 -6.01 -13.51
N SER A 26 -6.85 -7.03 -13.87
CA SER A 26 -7.38 -7.20 -15.23
C SER A 26 -8.38 -6.10 -15.62
N ASN A 27 -9.13 -5.57 -14.65
CA ASN A 27 -10.19 -4.60 -14.88
C ASN A 27 -9.78 -3.14 -14.62
N LEU A 28 -8.56 -2.88 -14.16
CA LEU A 28 -8.09 -1.53 -13.80
C LEU A 28 -8.29 -0.49 -14.91
N GLN A 29 -8.04 -0.88 -16.15
CA GLN A 29 -8.15 0.00 -17.31
C GLN A 29 -9.56 0.52 -17.53
N SER A 30 -10.59 -0.28 -17.19
CA SER A 30 -12.00 0.05 -17.39
C SER A 30 -12.60 0.93 -16.29
N VAL A 31 -11.89 1.11 -15.17
CA VAL A 31 -12.39 1.93 -14.05
C VAL A 31 -12.35 3.41 -14.42
N SER A 32 -13.47 4.11 -14.21
CA SER A 32 -13.56 5.57 -14.38
C SER A 32 -12.62 6.29 -13.40
N ARG A 33 -11.96 7.35 -13.89
CA ARG A 33 -10.99 8.16 -13.13
C ARG A 33 -11.37 9.65 -13.18
N THR A 34 -12.62 9.94 -12.87
CA THR A 34 -13.20 11.30 -12.96
C THR A 34 -13.64 11.88 -11.62
N ASP A 35 -13.38 11.14 -10.52
CA ASP A 35 -13.76 11.59 -9.19
C ASP A 35 -12.86 12.73 -8.72
N GLN A 36 -13.45 13.69 -8.00
CA GLN A 36 -12.70 14.69 -7.24
C GLN A 36 -12.31 14.10 -5.90
N ILE A 37 -11.03 13.91 -5.67
CA ILE A 37 -10.51 13.20 -4.51
C ILE A 37 -9.81 14.20 -3.59
N ALA A 38 -10.27 14.29 -2.34
CA ALA A 38 -9.57 14.97 -1.26
C ALA A 38 -8.61 13.97 -0.58
N LEU A 39 -7.30 14.12 -0.79
CA LEU A 39 -6.32 13.11 -0.39
C LEU A 39 -6.12 13.02 1.13
N ALA A 40 -6.12 14.13 1.86
CA ALA A 40 -5.92 14.11 3.31
C ALA A 40 -7.06 13.38 4.05
N PRO A 41 -8.35 13.65 3.78
CA PRO A 41 -9.45 12.87 4.35
C PRO A 41 -9.42 11.38 3.98
N LEU A 42 -9.01 11.04 2.76
CA LEU A 42 -8.85 9.64 2.34
C LEU A 42 -7.79 8.92 3.16
N VAL A 43 -6.65 9.57 3.42
CA VAL A 43 -5.59 9.02 4.30
C VAL A 43 -6.13 8.82 5.71
N GLU A 44 -6.83 9.81 6.28
CA GLU A 44 -7.41 9.73 7.61
C GLU A 44 -8.39 8.56 7.77
N GLU A 45 -9.27 8.35 6.78
CA GLU A 45 -10.19 7.22 6.74
C GLU A 45 -9.44 5.88 6.76
N ILE A 46 -8.40 5.73 5.94
CA ILE A 46 -7.59 4.51 5.88
C ILE A 46 -6.89 4.23 7.21
N LEU A 47 -6.26 5.24 7.82
CA LEU A 47 -5.59 5.08 9.09
C LEU A 47 -6.58 4.71 10.21
N THR A 48 -7.76 5.31 10.20
CA THR A 48 -8.85 4.96 11.13
C THR A 48 -9.27 3.50 10.95
N TYR A 49 -9.47 3.06 9.72
CA TYR A 49 -9.84 1.68 9.42
C TYR A 49 -8.75 0.67 9.82
N LEU A 50 -7.47 1.01 9.64
CA LEU A 50 -6.34 0.13 9.94
C LEU A 50 -5.89 0.19 11.41
N THR A 51 -6.45 1.06 12.23
CA THR A 51 -6.10 1.20 13.66
C THR A 51 -6.20 -0.12 14.43
N PRO A 52 -7.25 -0.96 14.28
CA PRO A 52 -7.32 -2.26 14.99
C PRO A 52 -6.18 -3.20 14.59
N LEU A 53 -5.80 -3.22 13.30
CA LEU A 53 -4.68 -4.02 12.81
C LEU A 53 -3.34 -3.52 13.38
N ALA A 54 -3.15 -2.22 13.42
CA ALA A 54 -1.96 -1.60 13.98
C ALA A 54 -1.83 -1.90 15.48
N GLN A 55 -2.90 -1.76 16.25
CA GLN A 55 -2.94 -2.09 17.68
C GLN A 55 -2.59 -3.56 17.93
N LYS A 56 -3.18 -4.48 17.16
CA LYS A 56 -2.87 -5.91 17.24
C LYS A 56 -1.38 -6.22 17.03
N ASN A 57 -0.72 -5.45 16.17
CA ASN A 57 0.72 -5.61 15.85
C ASN A 57 1.62 -4.71 16.71
N ASN A 58 1.07 -3.95 17.65
CA ASN A 58 1.78 -2.96 18.46
C ASN A 58 2.51 -1.92 17.62
N ILE A 59 1.82 -1.34 16.61
CA ILE A 59 2.33 -0.32 15.69
C ILE A 59 1.58 0.98 15.91
N SER A 60 2.30 2.10 16.00
CA SER A 60 1.70 3.43 16.02
C SER A 60 1.48 3.96 14.61
N LEU A 61 0.31 4.60 14.38
CA LEU A 61 -0.01 5.28 13.13
C LEU A 61 0.09 6.78 13.32
N GLN A 62 0.71 7.48 12.37
CA GLN A 62 0.89 8.93 12.38
C GLN A 62 0.63 9.50 10.99
N GLN A 63 0.10 10.72 10.92
CA GLN A 63 -0.08 11.43 9.66
C GLN A 63 0.32 12.90 9.79
N ASP A 64 0.78 13.47 8.66
CA ASP A 64 1.05 14.88 8.46
C ASP A 64 0.75 15.19 6.98
N CYS A 65 -0.48 15.60 6.69
CA CYS A 65 -1.02 15.70 5.35
C CYS A 65 -1.51 17.12 5.05
N GLU A 66 -0.99 17.70 3.96
CA GLU A 66 -1.53 18.93 3.37
C GLU A 66 -2.89 18.66 2.71
N GLU A 67 -3.77 19.65 2.72
CA GLU A 67 -5.06 19.60 2.02
C GLU A 67 -4.87 19.70 0.51
N LEU A 68 -4.75 18.56 -0.15
CA LEU A 68 -4.50 18.44 -1.59
C LEU A 68 -5.61 17.65 -2.26
N GLY A 69 -5.94 18.05 -3.49
CA GLY A 69 -6.94 17.37 -4.31
C GLY A 69 -6.37 16.87 -5.63
N MET A 70 -6.93 15.77 -6.13
CA MET A 70 -6.64 15.23 -7.45
C MET A 70 -7.90 14.77 -8.15
N VAL A 71 -7.80 14.53 -9.45
CA VAL A 71 -8.85 13.87 -10.23
C VAL A 71 -8.40 12.44 -10.52
N GLY A 72 -9.25 11.46 -10.24
CA GLY A 72 -8.90 10.07 -10.43
C GLY A 72 -10.04 9.12 -10.10
N SER A 73 -9.74 7.89 -9.77
CA SER A 73 -10.68 6.94 -9.18
C SER A 73 -10.48 6.89 -7.68
N ASP A 74 -11.46 7.33 -6.91
CA ASP A 74 -11.43 7.32 -5.44
C ASP A 74 -11.14 5.91 -4.91
N ALA A 75 -11.83 4.90 -5.43
CA ALA A 75 -11.64 3.51 -5.03
C ALA A 75 -10.22 2.98 -5.30
N LEU A 76 -9.62 3.34 -6.44
CA LEU A 76 -8.26 2.89 -6.77
C LEU A 76 -7.21 3.62 -5.94
N ILE A 77 -7.34 4.93 -5.73
CA ILE A 77 -6.41 5.68 -4.87
C ILE A 77 -6.52 5.20 -3.42
N TYR A 78 -7.73 4.94 -2.91
CA TYR A 78 -7.93 4.31 -1.63
C TYR A 78 -7.16 2.98 -1.55
N ARG A 79 -7.32 2.12 -2.56
CA ARG A 79 -6.66 0.81 -2.61
C ARG A 79 -5.14 0.91 -2.62
N LEU A 80 -4.59 1.88 -3.34
CA LEU A 80 -3.15 2.16 -3.40
C LEU A 80 -2.61 2.51 -2.01
N VAL A 81 -3.21 3.50 -1.35
CA VAL A 81 -2.76 3.98 -0.04
C VAL A 81 -2.95 2.88 1.02
N PHE A 82 -4.10 2.21 1.00
CA PHE A 82 -4.41 1.09 1.89
C PHE A 82 -3.34 0.00 1.83
N ASN A 83 -2.96 -0.46 0.63
CA ASN A 83 -1.95 -1.51 0.46
C ASN A 83 -0.59 -1.10 1.03
N LEU A 84 -0.17 0.14 0.83
CA LEU A 84 1.11 0.64 1.34
C LEU A 84 1.11 0.74 2.87
N VAL A 85 0.06 1.28 3.47
CA VAL A 85 -0.07 1.40 4.93
C VAL A 85 -0.19 0.03 5.58
N GLU A 86 -1.03 -0.85 5.03
CA GLU A 86 -1.19 -2.22 5.52
C GLU A 86 0.14 -2.99 5.48
N ASN A 87 0.90 -2.87 4.41
CA ASN A 87 2.25 -3.45 4.31
C ASN A 87 3.19 -2.88 5.38
N GLY A 88 3.18 -1.57 5.60
CA GLY A 88 3.96 -0.92 6.65
C GLY A 88 3.63 -1.40 8.06
N ILE A 89 2.39 -1.83 8.31
CA ILE A 89 1.97 -2.44 9.57
C ILE A 89 2.42 -3.91 9.64
N LYS A 90 2.10 -4.70 8.61
CA LYS A 90 2.33 -6.15 8.59
C LYS A 90 3.80 -6.55 8.64
N TYR A 91 4.65 -5.81 7.95
CA TYR A 91 6.08 -6.10 7.85
C TYR A 91 6.95 -5.28 8.80
N ASN A 92 6.34 -4.64 9.78
CA ASN A 92 7.01 -3.86 10.81
C ASN A 92 7.52 -4.71 11.98
N ARG A 93 8.22 -4.05 12.90
CA ARG A 93 8.65 -4.63 14.18
C ARG A 93 7.65 -4.22 15.26
N PRO A 94 7.33 -5.08 16.24
CA PRO A 94 6.52 -4.69 17.40
C PRO A 94 7.10 -3.45 18.08
N GLY A 95 6.25 -2.49 18.43
CA GLY A 95 6.69 -1.19 18.99
C GLY A 95 7.12 -0.16 17.94
N GLY A 96 7.02 -0.49 16.64
CA GLY A 96 7.32 0.40 15.55
C GLY A 96 6.21 1.39 15.22
N ALA A 97 6.41 2.10 14.11
CA ALA A 97 5.49 3.12 13.61
C ALA A 97 5.33 3.05 12.09
N VAL A 98 4.18 3.52 11.62
CA VAL A 98 3.93 3.89 10.23
C VAL A 98 3.52 5.36 10.19
N ARG A 99 4.24 6.16 9.43
CA ARG A 99 3.94 7.57 9.21
C ARG A 99 3.55 7.81 7.77
N VAL A 100 2.44 8.49 7.56
CA VAL A 100 1.99 8.96 6.25
C VAL A 100 2.17 10.47 6.18
N THR A 101 2.88 10.95 5.17
CA THR A 101 3.00 12.39 4.89
C THR A 101 2.51 12.67 3.47
N LEU A 102 1.82 13.78 3.30
CA LEU A 102 1.32 14.26 2.01
C LEU A 102 1.72 15.71 1.83
N GLN A 103 2.49 16.00 0.81
CA GLN A 103 3.01 17.34 0.53
C GLN A 103 2.90 17.67 -0.96
N GLN A 104 2.71 18.95 -1.26
CA GLN A 104 2.79 19.42 -2.63
C GLN A 104 4.25 19.66 -3.02
N GLU A 105 4.67 19.04 -4.11
CA GLU A 105 5.96 19.32 -4.76
C GLU A 105 5.69 19.74 -6.21
N LYS A 106 5.86 21.03 -6.51
CA LYS A 106 5.51 21.62 -7.81
C LYS A 106 4.03 21.41 -8.16
N GLN A 107 3.74 20.60 -9.18
CA GLN A 107 2.37 20.28 -9.64
C GLN A 107 1.95 18.85 -9.28
N THR A 108 2.64 18.22 -8.37
CA THR A 108 2.36 16.86 -7.92
C THR A 108 2.08 16.83 -6.42
N ALA A 109 1.19 15.94 -6.01
CA ALA A 109 1.09 15.48 -4.65
C ALA A 109 2.13 14.36 -4.45
N VAL A 110 2.95 14.48 -3.43
CA VAL A 110 3.90 13.44 -3.04
C VAL A 110 3.44 12.84 -1.72
N LEU A 111 2.98 11.60 -1.78
CA LEU A 111 2.56 10.82 -0.64
C LEU A 111 3.71 9.90 -0.23
N ARG A 112 4.20 10.03 1.00
CA ARG A 112 5.23 9.15 1.56
C ARG A 112 4.66 8.31 2.67
N ILE A 113 4.88 7.00 2.59
CA ILE A 113 4.56 6.05 3.64
C ILE A 113 5.88 5.51 4.17
N THR A 114 6.19 5.85 5.43
CA THR A 114 7.42 5.47 6.12
C THR A 114 7.09 4.50 7.24
N ASP A 115 7.72 3.34 7.22
CA ASP A 115 7.68 2.35 8.30
C ASP A 115 9.04 2.26 9.02
N THR A 116 9.04 1.66 10.20
CA THR A 116 10.23 1.35 11.01
C THR A 116 10.59 -0.13 10.96
N GLY A 117 10.24 -0.81 9.89
CA GLY A 117 10.49 -2.24 9.69
C GLY A 117 11.95 -2.59 9.37
N PRO A 118 12.20 -3.82 8.94
CA PRO A 118 13.56 -4.32 8.68
C PRO A 118 14.18 -3.79 7.38
N GLY A 119 13.42 -3.05 6.59
CA GLY A 119 13.87 -2.56 5.30
C GLY A 119 13.79 -3.58 4.17
N ILE A 120 14.17 -3.12 2.97
CA ILE A 120 14.16 -3.88 1.72
C ILE A 120 15.59 -3.91 1.17
N PRO A 121 16.16 -5.09 0.88
CA PRO A 121 17.46 -5.22 0.24
C PRO A 121 17.56 -4.39 -1.06
N ALA A 122 18.71 -3.80 -1.31
CA ALA A 122 18.89 -2.88 -2.44
C ALA A 122 18.60 -3.52 -3.80
N ASP A 123 18.95 -4.79 -3.98
CA ASP A 123 18.72 -5.60 -5.18
C ASP A 123 17.26 -5.99 -5.38
N CYS A 124 16.42 -5.86 -4.36
CA CYS A 124 14.99 -6.18 -4.42
C CYS A 124 14.08 -4.96 -4.67
N ARG A 125 14.58 -3.72 -4.52
CA ARG A 125 13.76 -2.49 -4.48
C ARG A 125 12.93 -2.25 -5.75
N GLU A 126 13.39 -2.67 -6.91
CA GLU A 126 12.62 -2.61 -8.14
C GLU A 126 11.72 -3.83 -8.31
N SER A 127 12.22 -5.00 -7.93
CA SER A 127 11.52 -6.27 -8.11
C SER A 127 10.30 -6.43 -7.21
N ILE A 128 10.23 -5.72 -6.07
CA ILE A 128 9.06 -5.80 -5.15
C ILE A 128 7.75 -5.35 -5.79
N PHE A 129 7.80 -4.56 -6.86
CA PHE A 129 6.62 -4.13 -7.62
C PHE A 129 6.22 -5.11 -8.72
N GLN A 130 6.97 -6.20 -8.92
CA GLN A 130 6.60 -7.26 -9.86
C GLN A 130 5.56 -8.18 -9.23
N PRO A 131 4.57 -8.66 -10.02
CA PRO A 131 3.60 -9.63 -9.53
C PRO A 131 4.28 -10.88 -8.96
N PHE A 132 3.79 -11.35 -7.81
CA PHE A 132 4.26 -12.53 -7.10
C PHE A 132 5.68 -12.46 -6.53
N PHE A 133 6.37 -11.33 -6.66
CA PHE A 133 7.69 -11.15 -6.06
C PHE A 133 7.59 -11.03 -4.53
N ARG A 134 8.55 -11.61 -3.83
CA ARG A 134 8.64 -11.60 -2.36
C ARG A 134 10.10 -11.65 -1.95
N VAL A 135 10.50 -10.77 -1.04
CA VAL A 135 11.87 -10.72 -0.51
C VAL A 135 12.19 -11.98 0.30
N ASP A 136 11.25 -12.46 1.10
CA ASP A 136 11.37 -13.68 1.91
C ASP A 136 10.10 -14.54 1.76
N LYS A 137 10.28 -15.73 1.17
CA LYS A 137 9.18 -16.69 0.90
C LYS A 137 8.65 -17.36 2.17
N SER A 138 9.46 -17.48 3.23
CA SER A 138 9.07 -18.17 4.46
C SER A 138 8.27 -17.24 5.38
N ARG A 139 8.81 -16.10 5.70
CA ARG A 139 8.19 -15.10 6.59
C ARG A 139 6.88 -14.53 6.05
N SER A 140 6.83 -14.36 4.73
CA SER A 140 5.62 -13.85 4.08
C SER A 140 4.49 -14.89 3.97
N ARG A 141 4.75 -16.20 4.08
CA ARG A 141 3.68 -17.22 4.15
C ARG A 141 2.89 -17.13 5.44
N GLU A 142 3.55 -16.87 6.56
CA GLU A 142 2.91 -16.68 7.86
C GLU A 142 2.03 -15.43 7.90
N MET A 143 2.40 -14.39 7.13
CA MET A 143 1.68 -13.12 7.04
C MET A 143 0.57 -13.09 5.97
N GLY A 144 0.35 -14.18 5.23
CA GLY A 144 -0.76 -14.31 4.28
C GLY A 144 -0.62 -13.52 2.97
N GLY A 145 0.50 -12.84 2.73
CA GLY A 145 0.71 -12.03 1.53
C GLY A 145 0.96 -12.86 0.27
N VAL A 146 0.37 -12.48 -0.86
CA VAL A 146 0.48 -13.19 -2.15
C VAL A 146 1.54 -12.57 -3.08
N GLY A 147 2.04 -11.37 -2.76
CA GLY A 147 2.99 -10.64 -3.59
C GLY A 147 2.34 -9.87 -4.74
N LEU A 148 1.06 -9.53 -4.64
CA LEU A 148 0.32 -8.75 -5.64
C LEU A 148 0.03 -7.31 -5.20
N GLY A 149 0.09 -7.01 -3.91
CA GLY A 149 -0.30 -5.70 -3.37
C GLY A 149 0.54 -4.55 -3.93
N LEU A 150 1.87 -4.69 -3.99
CA LEU A 150 2.76 -3.65 -4.53
C LEU A 150 2.71 -3.56 -6.06
N ALA A 151 2.49 -4.67 -6.77
CA ALA A 151 2.23 -4.67 -8.20
C ALA A 151 0.96 -3.86 -8.53
N LEU A 152 -0.11 -4.08 -7.78
CA LEU A 152 -1.35 -3.32 -7.89
C LEU A 152 -1.14 -1.82 -7.61
N VAL A 153 -0.37 -1.48 -6.57
CA VAL A 153 0.00 -0.10 -6.23
C VAL A 153 0.68 0.59 -7.43
N ARG A 154 1.64 -0.08 -8.06
CA ARG A 154 2.35 0.45 -9.23
C ARG A 154 1.41 0.69 -10.42
N GLU A 155 0.58 -0.29 -10.74
CA GLU A 155 -0.39 -0.16 -11.84
C GLU A 155 -1.37 1.00 -11.60
N ILE A 156 -1.89 1.14 -10.39
CA ILE A 156 -2.79 2.25 -10.03
C ILE A 156 -2.09 3.60 -10.16
N ALA A 157 -0.86 3.73 -9.66
CA ALA A 157 -0.08 4.96 -9.77
C ALA A 157 0.14 5.36 -11.23
N VAL A 158 0.57 4.41 -12.07
CA VAL A 158 0.79 4.64 -13.51
C VAL A 158 -0.50 5.03 -14.23
N LEU A 159 -1.63 4.37 -13.94
CA LEU A 159 -2.94 4.70 -14.52
C LEU A 159 -3.41 6.11 -14.19
N HIS A 160 -2.94 6.67 -13.07
CA HIS A 160 -3.23 8.06 -12.67
C HIS A 160 -2.15 9.06 -13.10
N GLY A 161 -1.22 8.65 -13.99
CA GLY A 161 -0.14 9.51 -14.46
C GLY A 161 0.96 9.77 -13.44
N GLY A 162 1.01 8.96 -12.40
CA GLY A 162 1.98 9.05 -11.32
C GLY A 162 3.01 7.92 -11.32
N SER A 163 3.69 7.77 -10.20
CA SER A 163 4.68 6.72 -9.98
C SER A 163 4.75 6.29 -8.51
N VAL A 164 5.35 5.13 -8.26
CA VAL A 164 5.72 4.68 -6.92
C VAL A 164 7.16 4.18 -6.92
N THR A 165 7.91 4.52 -5.88
CA THR A 165 9.31 4.12 -5.72
C THR A 165 9.62 3.83 -4.25
N VAL A 166 10.70 3.10 -4.01
CA VAL A 166 11.36 3.03 -2.70
C VAL A 166 12.32 4.21 -2.62
N GLU A 167 11.91 5.30 -1.96
CA GLU A 167 12.72 6.50 -1.81
C GLU A 167 13.93 6.26 -0.90
N ARG A 168 13.71 5.57 0.22
CA ARG A 168 14.74 5.16 1.17
C ARG A 168 14.41 3.80 1.76
N SER A 169 15.42 3.00 2.03
CA SER A 169 15.27 1.79 2.80
C SER A 169 16.60 1.39 3.45
N SER A 170 16.53 1.02 4.72
CA SER A 170 17.64 0.56 5.54
C SER A 170 17.12 -0.45 6.57
N GLU A 171 18.00 -0.97 7.40
CA GLU A 171 17.62 -1.82 8.54
C GLU A 171 16.67 -1.12 9.55
N ASN A 172 16.53 0.21 9.47
CA ASN A 172 15.67 1.01 10.35
C ASN A 172 14.32 1.37 9.72
N GLY A 173 14.01 0.87 8.56
CA GLY A 173 12.71 1.07 7.92
C GLY A 173 12.77 1.38 6.42
N THR A 174 11.58 1.57 5.84
CA THR A 174 11.40 1.88 4.43
C THR A 174 10.50 3.10 4.26
N THR A 175 10.80 3.92 3.28
CA THR A 175 9.93 5.00 2.78
C THR A 175 9.55 4.69 1.33
N PHE A 176 8.27 4.45 1.11
CA PHE A 176 7.67 4.47 -0.23
C PHE A 176 7.24 5.90 -0.57
N ALA A 177 7.58 6.37 -1.75
CA ALA A 177 7.10 7.64 -2.29
C ALA A 177 6.19 7.39 -3.50
N VAL A 178 4.98 7.94 -3.44
CA VAL A 178 4.01 7.95 -4.54
C VAL A 178 3.86 9.38 -5.03
N THR A 179 4.05 9.60 -6.33
CA THR A 179 3.75 10.89 -6.95
C THR A 179 2.44 10.79 -7.72
N LEU A 180 1.56 11.77 -7.55
CA LEU A 180 0.28 11.84 -8.23
C LEU A 180 0.08 13.27 -8.78
N PRO A 181 -0.43 13.45 -10.00
CA PRO A 181 -0.70 14.78 -10.54
C PRO A 181 -1.83 15.44 -9.72
N LEU A 182 -1.62 16.69 -9.35
CA LEU A 182 -2.66 17.51 -8.71
C LEU A 182 -3.74 17.91 -9.72
N ALA A 183 -4.95 18.13 -9.24
CA ALA A 183 -5.99 18.80 -10.01
C ALA A 183 -5.50 20.22 -10.37
N GLN A 184 -5.55 20.58 -11.65
CA GLN A 184 -5.27 21.96 -12.05
C GLN A 184 -6.31 22.87 -11.38
N ARG A 185 -5.83 23.85 -10.61
CA ARG A 185 -6.72 24.94 -10.15
C ARG A 185 -7.13 25.71 -11.39
N CYS A 186 -8.42 25.62 -11.73
CA CYS A 186 -9.03 26.53 -12.71
C CYS A 186 -9.05 27.93 -12.15
#